data_9b85694f02d6c89d2463a93934e86fcd
#
_entry.id   9b85694f02d6c89d2463a93934e86fcd
#
_cell.length_a   1.000
_cell.length_b   1.000
_cell.length_c   1.000
_cell.angle_alpha   90.00
_cell.angle_beta   90.00
_cell.angle_gamma   90.00
#
_symmetry.space_group_name_H-M   'P 1'
#
loop_
_entity.id
_entity.type
_entity.pdbx_description
1 polymer ?
#
loop_
_entity_poly.entity_id
_entity_poly.type
_entity_poly.pdbx_seq_one_letter_code
_entity_poly.pdbx_strand_id
1 'polypeptide(L)'
;TTQPGTTWFHTPRSGRAASGTAAYRDRTGSAFRKVRRAVLLSTAAFAAGCVSPHGAAVTDVNASGWDAPAAIVFTNTDTTTLRDMDLFLRYDDRMDEDTLTVRIAVVTPDSLRHEEAFRLALPAAHTPAALSREADLPYRRRIRFARTGDYCITVTPGRPVKGIEAVGINIVKSE
;
A
#
# COMPACT_ATOMS: atom_id res chain seq x y z
N THR A 1 -12.75 -28.86 -51.63
CA THR A 1 -13.90 -29.67 -51.97
C THR A 1 -14.99 -29.47 -50.89
N THR A 2 -15.98 -28.67 -51.23
CA THR A 2 -17.46 -28.86 -51.11
C THR A 2 -18.07 -28.73 -49.73
N GLN A 3 -18.77 -27.60 -49.52
CA GLN A 3 -20.04 -27.44 -48.77
C GLN A 3 -21.15 -28.32 -49.39
N PRO A 4 -22.41 -28.45 -48.89
CA PRO A 4 -23.27 -27.44 -48.25
C PRO A 4 -24.31 -27.96 -47.21
N GLY A 5 -24.97 -26.98 -46.56
CA GLY A 5 -26.43 -26.77 -46.51
C GLY A 5 -27.19 -27.56 -45.40
N THR A 6 -28.08 -27.00 -44.62
CA THR A 6 -29.43 -26.57 -45.00
C THR A 6 -30.20 -26.03 -43.78
N THR A 7 -30.82 -24.92 -43.98
CA THR A 7 -31.89 -24.24 -43.21
C THR A 7 -33.08 -25.11 -42.85
N TRP A 8 -33.77 -24.85 -41.70
CA TRP A 8 -35.22 -24.91 -41.59
C TRP A 8 -35.76 -23.88 -40.60
N PHE A 9 -36.58 -23.01 -41.11
CA PHE A 9 -37.50 -22.11 -40.42
C PHE A 9 -38.69 -22.86 -39.80
N HIS A 10 -39.17 -22.45 -38.64
CA HIS A 10 -40.60 -22.48 -38.30
C HIS A 10 -40.93 -21.48 -37.17
N THR A 11 -41.64 -20.43 -37.49
CA THR A 11 -42.67 -19.72 -36.73
C THR A 11 -44.01 -20.02 -37.40
N PRO A 12 -45.20 -19.68 -36.87
CA PRO A 12 -45.61 -19.07 -35.60
C PRO A 12 -46.85 -19.78 -34.97
N ARG A 13 -47.29 -19.37 -33.78
CA ARG A 13 -48.75 -19.19 -33.57
C ARG A 13 -49.08 -18.40 -32.32
N SER A 14 -49.90 -17.41 -32.55
CA SER A 14 -50.61 -16.53 -31.66
C SER A 14 -51.58 -17.25 -30.70
N GLY A 15 -51.66 -16.76 -29.46
CA GLY A 15 -52.72 -17.08 -28.51
C GLY A 15 -52.93 -15.92 -27.56
N ARG A 16 -54.04 -15.21 -27.77
CA ARG A 16 -54.56 -14.07 -26.99
C ARG A 16 -55.44 -14.61 -25.86
N ALA A 17 -55.35 -14.09 -24.65
CA ALA A 17 -56.45 -13.68 -23.74
C ALA A 17 -55.94 -13.55 -22.30
N ALA A 18 -56.22 -12.50 -21.77
CA ALA A 18 -57.22 -12.00 -20.80
C ALA A 18 -56.60 -11.48 -19.50
N SER A 19 -56.75 -10.20 -19.34
CA SER A 19 -57.04 -9.36 -18.17
C SER A 19 -57.11 -10.02 -16.79
N GLY A 20 -56.29 -9.50 -15.91
CA GLY A 20 -56.39 -9.67 -14.47
C GLY A 20 -55.60 -8.57 -13.75
N THR A 21 -56.27 -7.42 -13.57
CA THR A 21 -55.82 -6.32 -12.72
C THR A 21 -55.81 -6.76 -11.26
N ALA A 22 -54.63 -6.94 -10.67
CA ALA A 22 -54.50 -6.94 -9.22
C ALA A 22 -53.38 -5.94 -8.87
N ALA A 23 -53.82 -4.84 -8.28
CA ALA A 23 -52.95 -3.80 -7.74
C ALA A 23 -52.12 -4.39 -6.59
N TYR A 24 -50.85 -4.73 -6.86
CA TYR A 24 -49.86 -5.03 -5.83
C TYR A 24 -49.25 -3.71 -5.36
N ARG A 25 -49.63 -3.30 -4.16
CA ARG A 25 -49.19 -2.10 -3.48
C ARG A 25 -47.69 -2.27 -3.14
N ASP A 26 -46.88 -1.57 -3.88
CA ASP A 26 -45.46 -1.45 -3.65
C ASP A 26 -45.17 -0.84 -2.27
N ARG A 27 -44.74 -1.67 -1.33
CA ARG A 27 -44.24 -1.28 0.03
C ARG A 27 -42.75 -1.52 0.24
N THR A 28 -42.00 -1.83 -0.81
CA THR A 28 -40.58 -2.19 -0.66
C THR A 28 -39.60 -1.08 -1.06
N GLY A 29 -40.08 0.08 -1.53
CA GLY A 29 -39.20 1.16 -2.05
C GLY A 29 -38.47 1.98 -1.00
N SER A 30 -38.84 1.95 0.29
CA SER A 30 -38.20 2.83 1.30
C SER A 30 -37.11 2.16 2.11
N ALA A 31 -37.09 0.84 2.23
CA ALA A 31 -36.09 0.10 2.99
C ALA A 31 -34.76 0.01 2.23
N PHE A 32 -34.80 -0.18 0.91
CA PHE A 32 -33.59 -0.29 0.10
C PHE A 32 -32.77 1.02 0.00
N ARG A 33 -33.42 2.19 0.08
CA ARG A 33 -32.73 3.48 0.05
C ARG A 33 -31.97 3.79 1.35
N LYS A 34 -32.48 3.31 2.48
CA LYS A 34 -31.81 3.49 3.78
C LYS A 34 -30.60 2.58 3.93
N VAL A 35 -30.67 1.36 3.42
CA VAL A 35 -29.54 0.41 3.44
C VAL A 35 -28.40 0.88 2.52
N ARG A 36 -28.70 1.41 1.32
CA ARG A 36 -27.66 1.97 0.43
C ARG A 36 -26.92 3.17 1.02
N ARG A 37 -27.59 4.03 1.78
CA ARG A 37 -26.94 5.17 2.45
C ARG A 37 -26.10 4.75 3.66
N ALA A 38 -26.49 3.72 4.39
CA ALA A 38 -25.72 3.17 5.50
C ALA A 38 -24.44 2.46 5.04
N VAL A 39 -24.49 1.73 3.90
CA VAL A 39 -23.31 1.05 3.34
C VAL A 39 -22.30 2.04 2.76
N LEU A 40 -22.74 3.16 2.16
CA LEU A 40 -21.83 4.20 1.64
C LEU A 40 -21.15 5.02 2.73
N LEU A 41 -21.72 5.12 3.93
CA LEU A 41 -21.10 5.81 5.07
C LEU A 41 -20.08 4.93 5.83
N SER A 42 -20.21 3.61 5.73
CA SER A 42 -19.29 2.69 6.42
C SER A 42 -17.98 2.45 5.68
N THR A 43 -17.88 2.70 4.37
CA THR A 43 -16.64 2.57 3.59
C THR A 43 -15.69 3.79 3.68
N ALA A 44 -16.14 4.92 4.23
CA ALA A 44 -15.31 6.12 4.38
C ALA A 44 -14.46 6.13 5.67
N ALA A 45 -14.66 5.18 6.59
CA ALA A 45 -14.02 5.18 7.91
C ALA A 45 -12.67 4.44 7.97
N PHE A 46 -12.20 3.79 6.88
CA PHE A 46 -10.96 3.02 6.87
C PHE A 46 -9.72 3.77 6.35
N ALA A 47 -9.83 5.05 6.04
CA ALA A 47 -8.71 5.87 5.59
C ALA A 47 -8.07 6.73 6.70
N ALA A 48 -8.38 6.49 7.97
CA ALA A 48 -7.63 7.08 9.07
C ALA A 48 -6.37 6.24 9.31
N GLY A 49 -5.40 6.33 8.39
CA GLY A 49 -4.03 5.87 8.65
C GLY A 49 -3.51 6.57 9.89
N CYS A 50 -2.99 5.81 10.85
CA CYS A 50 -2.34 6.36 12.03
C CYS A 50 -1.19 7.27 11.60
N VAL A 51 -1.41 8.57 11.63
CA VAL A 51 -0.33 9.56 11.54
C VAL A 51 0.38 9.52 12.88
N SER A 52 1.51 8.81 12.94
CA SER A 52 2.37 8.85 14.11
C SER A 52 2.93 10.28 14.27
N PRO A 53 2.83 10.90 15.47
CA PRO A 53 3.29 12.27 15.70
C PRO A 53 4.82 12.44 15.65
N HIS A 54 5.56 11.38 15.48
CA HIS A 54 7.01 11.34 15.32
C HIS A 54 7.31 10.82 13.92
N GLY A 55 7.55 11.61 12.96
CA GLY A 55 8.03 11.39 11.59
C GLY A 55 8.33 9.95 11.08
N ALA A 56 7.76 8.94 11.72
CA ALA A 56 7.93 7.53 11.38
C ALA A 56 6.77 7.06 10.51
N ALA A 57 7.08 6.50 9.36
CA ALA A 57 6.12 5.86 8.48
C ALA A 57 6.65 4.49 8.05
N VAL A 58 5.81 3.47 8.13
CA VAL A 58 6.16 2.06 7.91
C VAL A 58 5.16 1.43 6.95
N THR A 59 5.63 0.56 6.08
CA THR A 59 4.83 -0.22 5.14
C THR A 59 5.18 -1.70 5.30
N ASP A 60 4.18 -2.56 5.44
CA ASP A 60 4.36 -4.01 5.47
C ASP A 60 4.75 -4.51 4.08
N VAL A 61 5.61 -5.53 4.04
CA VAL A 61 6.07 -6.17 2.82
C VAL A 61 5.89 -7.69 2.90
N ASN A 62 6.03 -8.37 1.76
CA ASN A 62 5.87 -9.83 1.73
C ASN A 62 7.09 -10.54 2.38
N ALA A 63 6.93 -11.00 3.59
CA ALA A 63 8.00 -11.67 4.34
C ALA A 63 8.47 -13.02 3.73
N SER A 64 7.69 -13.64 2.84
CA SER A 64 8.09 -14.85 2.12
C SER A 64 9.06 -14.59 0.98
N GLY A 65 9.13 -13.33 0.51
CA GLY A 65 10.02 -12.88 -0.56
C GLY A 65 9.68 -11.46 -0.95
N TRP A 66 10.32 -10.48 -0.30
CA TRP A 66 10.16 -9.08 -0.65
C TRP A 66 10.98 -8.75 -1.90
N ASP A 67 10.29 -8.37 -2.97
CA ASP A 67 10.87 -7.98 -4.27
C ASP A 67 10.22 -6.73 -4.87
N ALA A 68 9.06 -6.33 -4.33
CA ALA A 68 8.31 -5.19 -4.80
C ALA A 68 8.73 -3.88 -4.10
N PRO A 69 8.56 -2.71 -4.76
CA PRO A 69 8.79 -1.42 -4.12
C PRO A 69 7.86 -1.19 -2.92
N ALA A 70 8.43 -0.82 -1.76
CA ALA A 70 7.71 -0.35 -0.59
C ALA A 70 7.63 1.18 -0.64
N ALA A 71 6.42 1.74 -0.76
CA ALA A 71 6.20 3.17 -0.82
C ALA A 71 5.81 3.72 0.56
N ILE A 72 6.49 4.79 0.95
CA ILE A 72 6.34 5.46 2.24
C ILE A 72 6.11 6.94 1.96
N VAL A 73 5.09 7.54 2.56
CA VAL A 73 4.81 8.97 2.42
C VAL A 73 5.13 9.67 3.74
N PHE A 74 5.92 10.72 3.65
CA PHE A 74 6.24 11.61 4.76
C PHE A 74 5.80 13.04 4.40
N THR A 75 4.94 13.64 5.23
CA THR A 75 4.50 15.01 5.05
C THR A 75 5.41 15.97 5.83
N ASN A 76 6.15 16.82 5.13
CA ASN A 76 6.98 17.84 5.73
C ASN A 76 6.22 19.16 5.91
N THR A 77 6.22 19.70 7.13
CA THR A 77 5.62 21.02 7.45
C THR A 77 6.66 22.07 7.83
N ASP A 78 7.95 21.68 7.95
CA ASP A 78 9.01 22.56 8.43
C ASP A 78 10.24 22.46 7.52
N THR A 79 10.61 23.59 6.93
CA THR A 79 11.74 23.72 5.99
C THR A 79 13.03 24.23 6.64
N THR A 80 13.03 24.48 7.94
CA THR A 80 14.14 25.13 8.65
C THR A 80 14.97 24.17 9.50
N THR A 81 14.30 23.20 10.13
CA THR A 81 14.92 22.25 11.06
C THR A 81 15.77 21.22 10.33
N LEU A 82 16.98 21.00 10.84
CA LEU A 82 17.83 19.87 10.44
C LEU A 82 17.26 18.58 11.05
N ARG A 83 17.22 17.53 10.24
CA ARG A 83 16.68 16.23 10.62
C ARG A 83 17.63 15.11 10.28
N ASP A 84 17.56 14.05 11.06
CA ASP A 84 18.20 12.77 10.78
C ASP A 84 17.13 11.81 10.27
N MET A 85 17.50 11.01 9.27
CA MET A 85 16.64 10.01 8.67
C MET A 85 17.28 8.64 8.79
N ASP A 86 16.59 7.72 9.44
CA ASP A 86 16.96 6.33 9.56
C ASP A 86 16.01 5.47 8.73
N LEU A 87 16.52 4.41 8.15
CA LEU A 87 15.73 3.39 7.52
C LEU A 87 15.32 2.35 8.59
N PHE A 88 14.03 2.18 8.79
CA PHE A 88 13.47 1.18 9.69
C PHE A 88 13.25 -0.13 8.95
N LEU A 89 13.67 -1.23 9.56
CA LEU A 89 13.38 -2.59 9.11
C LEU A 89 12.84 -3.42 10.25
N ARG A 90 11.77 -4.19 9.99
CA ARG A 90 11.32 -5.30 10.82
C ARG A 90 11.57 -6.59 10.08
N TYR A 91 12.21 -7.56 10.74
CA TYR A 91 12.61 -8.81 10.11
C TYR A 91 12.57 -9.98 11.10
N ASP A 92 12.37 -11.17 10.59
CA ASP A 92 12.32 -12.42 11.35
C ASP A 92 13.60 -13.27 11.15
N ASP A 93 13.61 -14.49 11.68
CA ASP A 93 14.73 -15.42 11.66
C ASP A 93 15.03 -16.04 10.27
N ARG A 94 14.14 -15.83 9.29
CA ARG A 94 14.38 -16.21 7.88
C ARG A 94 15.33 -15.28 7.16
N MET A 95 15.62 -14.12 7.75
CA MET A 95 16.63 -13.20 7.27
C MET A 95 18.00 -13.67 7.76
N ASP A 96 18.75 -14.31 6.87
CA ASP A 96 20.06 -14.94 7.14
C ASP A 96 21.27 -14.12 6.67
N GLU A 97 21.02 -12.89 6.19
CA GLU A 97 22.04 -12.04 5.63
C GLU A 97 22.47 -10.90 6.56
N ASP A 98 23.76 -10.65 6.64
CA ASP A 98 24.32 -9.53 7.42
C ASP A 98 24.21 -8.18 6.68
N THR A 99 23.94 -8.21 5.39
CA THR A 99 23.85 -7.00 4.56
C THR A 99 22.73 -7.09 3.55
N LEU A 100 22.01 -5.98 3.39
CA LEU A 100 20.94 -5.82 2.42
C LEU A 100 21.26 -4.65 1.49
N THR A 101 21.24 -4.86 0.19
CA THR A 101 21.31 -3.77 -0.79
C THR A 101 19.92 -3.38 -1.21
N VAL A 102 19.56 -2.12 -1.03
CA VAL A 102 18.29 -1.54 -1.45
C VAL A 102 18.52 -0.37 -2.40
N ARG A 103 17.53 -0.09 -3.22
CA ARG A 103 17.44 1.14 -4.00
C ARG A 103 16.43 2.05 -3.31
N ILE A 104 16.85 3.26 -2.99
CA ILE A 104 16.00 4.26 -2.35
C ILE A 104 15.75 5.37 -3.35
N ALA A 105 14.47 5.60 -3.69
CA ALA A 105 14.03 6.69 -4.53
C ALA A 105 13.22 7.68 -3.70
N VAL A 106 13.54 8.96 -3.79
CA VAL A 106 12.82 10.05 -3.11
C VAL A 106 12.23 10.97 -4.17
N VAL A 107 10.93 11.16 -4.12
CA VAL A 107 10.21 12.15 -4.94
C VAL A 107 9.76 13.27 -4.01
N THR A 108 10.19 14.49 -4.32
CA THR A 108 9.87 15.70 -3.55
C THR A 108 8.49 16.27 -3.94
N PRO A 109 7.90 17.17 -3.14
CA PRO A 109 6.61 17.80 -3.47
C PRO A 109 6.59 18.55 -4.81
N ASP A 110 7.75 19.05 -5.29
CA ASP A 110 7.93 19.68 -6.60
C ASP A 110 8.33 18.68 -7.70
N SER A 111 8.08 17.37 -7.47
CA SER A 111 8.27 16.29 -8.43
C SER A 111 9.74 16.03 -8.85
N LEU A 112 10.71 16.53 -8.10
CA LEU A 112 12.11 16.16 -8.31
C LEU A 112 12.32 14.74 -7.79
N ARG A 113 12.99 13.90 -8.57
CA ARG A 113 13.31 12.52 -8.21
C ARG A 113 14.81 12.37 -8.01
N HIS A 114 15.18 11.83 -6.88
CA HIS A 114 16.53 11.35 -6.58
C HIS A 114 16.48 9.85 -6.30
N GLU A 115 17.46 9.10 -6.81
CA GLU A 115 17.51 7.66 -6.61
C GLU A 115 18.95 7.21 -6.42
N GLU A 116 19.17 6.31 -5.46
CA GLU A 116 20.49 5.75 -5.18
C GLU A 116 20.41 4.31 -4.69
N ALA A 117 21.47 3.55 -4.89
CA ALA A 117 21.65 2.25 -4.26
C ALA A 117 22.32 2.46 -2.89
N PHE A 118 21.77 1.80 -1.87
CA PHE A 118 22.25 1.90 -0.50
C PHE A 118 22.46 0.51 0.10
N ARG A 119 23.62 0.30 0.73
CA ARG A 119 23.94 -0.97 1.38
C ARG A 119 23.74 -0.82 2.89
N LEU A 120 22.85 -1.63 3.43
CA LEU A 120 22.52 -1.70 4.83
C LEU A 120 23.32 -2.81 5.50
N ALA A 121 23.96 -2.53 6.63
CA ALA A 121 24.50 -3.55 7.51
C ALA A 121 23.47 -3.85 8.59
N LEU A 122 22.99 -5.09 8.65
CA LEU A 122 22.05 -5.52 9.66
C LEU A 122 22.78 -5.88 10.96
N PRO A 123 22.23 -5.52 12.13
CA PRO A 123 22.79 -5.96 13.39
C PRO A 123 22.85 -7.48 13.48
N ALA A 124 24.01 -8.01 13.86
CA ALA A 124 24.16 -9.45 14.04
C ALA A 124 23.15 -9.99 15.04
N ALA A 125 22.53 -11.12 14.71
CA ALA A 125 21.53 -11.77 15.55
C ALA A 125 22.18 -12.44 16.76
N HIS A 126 22.35 -11.69 17.86
CA HIS A 126 22.95 -12.22 19.09
C HIS A 126 21.91 -12.83 20.06
N THR A 127 20.63 -12.71 19.79
CA THR A 127 19.59 -13.22 20.70
C THR A 127 18.76 -14.28 19.97
N PRO A 128 18.85 -15.56 20.39
CA PRO A 128 17.90 -16.58 19.94
C PRO A 128 16.51 -16.23 20.48
N ALA A 129 15.49 -16.42 19.64
CA ALA A 129 14.07 -16.45 20.05
C ALA A 129 13.26 -15.12 20.04
N ALA A 130 13.70 -14.05 19.43
CA ALA A 130 12.72 -13.03 19.04
C ALA A 130 12.01 -13.47 17.74
N LEU A 131 10.71 -13.57 17.75
CA LEU A 131 9.90 -13.91 16.56
C LEU A 131 10.09 -12.85 15.47
N SER A 132 10.37 -11.61 15.86
CA SER A 132 10.62 -10.48 14.99
C SER A 132 11.61 -9.52 15.65
N ARG A 133 12.44 -8.88 14.86
CA ARG A 133 13.45 -7.90 15.27
C ARG A 133 13.23 -6.59 14.53
N GLU A 134 13.65 -5.50 15.15
CA GLU A 134 13.58 -4.16 14.56
C GLU A 134 14.98 -3.55 14.54
N ALA A 135 15.28 -2.82 13.46
CA ALA A 135 16.51 -2.08 13.32
C ALA A 135 16.25 -0.72 12.68
N ASP A 136 16.78 0.33 13.31
CA ASP A 136 16.90 1.66 12.73
C ASP A 136 18.33 1.81 12.20
N LEU A 137 18.45 1.96 10.89
CA LEU A 137 19.73 2.00 10.18
C LEU A 137 19.99 3.42 9.65
N PRO A 138 21.09 4.06 10.02
CA PRO A 138 21.39 5.42 9.59
C PRO A 138 21.40 5.55 8.07
N TYR A 139 20.56 6.44 7.53
CA TYR A 139 20.50 6.70 6.09
C TYR A 139 21.02 8.10 5.75
N ARG A 140 20.48 9.13 6.38
CA ARG A 140 20.92 10.52 6.17
C ARG A 140 21.02 11.25 7.51
N ARG A 141 22.02 12.09 7.64
CA ARG A 141 22.21 12.94 8.82
C ARG A 141 22.20 14.41 8.45
N ARG A 142 21.62 15.22 9.33
CA ARG A 142 21.59 16.69 9.25
C ARG A 142 21.04 17.21 7.90
N ILE A 143 20.02 16.56 7.37
CA ILE A 143 19.34 17.00 6.16
C ILE A 143 18.27 18.03 6.48
N ARG A 144 17.96 18.85 5.50
CA ARG A 144 16.85 19.80 5.54
C ARG A 144 15.91 19.55 4.37
N PHE A 145 14.64 19.41 4.67
CA PHE A 145 13.61 19.30 3.65
C PHE A 145 13.27 20.69 3.10
N ALA A 146 13.66 20.99 1.89
CA ALA A 146 13.55 22.33 1.30
C ALA A 146 12.13 22.76 0.97
N ARG A 147 11.18 21.86 0.90
CA ARG A 147 9.78 22.11 0.55
C ARG A 147 8.84 21.57 1.62
N THR A 148 7.71 22.25 1.83
CA THR A 148 6.57 21.68 2.56
C THR A 148 5.75 20.82 1.62
N GLY A 149 5.08 19.78 2.16
CA GLY A 149 4.25 18.84 1.41
C GLY A 149 4.77 17.42 1.50
N ASP A 150 4.24 16.56 0.65
CA ASP A 150 4.47 15.13 0.69
C ASP A 150 5.73 14.71 -0.07
N TYR A 151 6.61 14.03 0.63
CA TYR A 151 7.76 13.32 0.09
C TYR A 151 7.39 11.85 -0.04
N CYS A 152 7.46 11.32 -1.26
CA CYS A 152 7.26 9.90 -1.50
C CYS A 152 8.63 9.21 -1.54
N ILE A 153 8.86 8.31 -0.58
CA ILE A 153 10.10 7.55 -0.45
C ILE A 153 9.79 6.11 -0.82
N THR A 154 10.48 5.57 -1.80
CA THR A 154 10.31 4.19 -2.25
C THR A 154 11.58 3.41 -1.96
N VAL A 155 11.45 2.30 -1.26
CA VAL A 155 12.54 1.37 -0.97
C VAL A 155 12.31 0.08 -1.73
N THR A 156 13.27 -0.30 -2.56
CA THR A 156 13.18 -1.52 -3.38
C THR A 156 14.42 -2.37 -3.11
N PRO A 157 14.29 -3.66 -2.78
CA PRO A 157 15.46 -4.52 -2.60
C PRO A 157 16.16 -4.76 -3.94
N GLY A 158 17.46 -4.94 -3.92
CA GLY A 158 18.26 -5.25 -5.12
C GLY A 158 17.99 -6.64 -5.69
N ARG A 159 17.43 -7.52 -4.90
CA ARG A 159 16.98 -8.89 -5.23
C ARG A 159 15.89 -9.31 -4.26
N PRO A 160 15.10 -10.36 -4.56
CA PRO A 160 14.13 -10.90 -3.60
C PRO A 160 14.79 -11.30 -2.29
N VAL A 161 14.22 -10.86 -1.16
CA VAL A 161 14.73 -11.10 0.20
C VAL A 161 13.64 -11.71 1.07
N LYS A 162 13.99 -12.77 1.81
CA LYS A 162 13.07 -13.41 2.76
C LYS A 162 13.25 -12.82 4.15
N GLY A 163 12.22 -12.92 4.97
CA GLY A 163 12.27 -12.55 6.36
C GLY A 163 12.12 -11.06 6.66
N ILE A 164 12.03 -10.18 5.67
CA ILE A 164 11.67 -8.78 5.90
C ILE A 164 10.14 -8.66 5.97
N GLU A 165 9.62 -8.19 7.09
CA GLU A 165 8.19 -8.05 7.36
C GLU A 165 7.68 -6.64 7.10
N ALA A 166 8.49 -5.62 7.42
CA ALA A 166 8.12 -4.22 7.22
C ALA A 166 9.35 -3.36 6.93
N VAL A 167 9.13 -2.31 6.16
CA VAL A 167 10.13 -1.29 5.79
C VAL A 167 9.57 0.08 6.08
N GLY A 168 10.37 0.95 6.66
CA GLY A 168 9.93 2.29 7.03
C GLY A 168 11.05 3.30 7.03
N ILE A 169 10.68 4.54 7.36
CA ILE A 169 11.60 5.61 7.68
C ILE A 169 11.27 6.18 9.06
N ASN A 170 12.29 6.56 9.78
CA ASN A 170 12.18 7.31 11.03
C ASN A 170 12.91 8.65 10.83
N ILE A 171 12.19 9.77 11.00
CA ILE A 171 12.73 11.11 10.80
C ILE A 171 12.63 11.86 12.12
N VAL A 172 13.77 12.15 12.68
CA VAL A 172 13.90 12.86 13.97
C VAL A 172 14.64 14.19 13.80
N LYS A 173 14.48 15.11 14.76
CA LYS A 173 15.25 16.33 14.79
C LYS A 173 16.71 15.98 15.06
N SER A 174 17.62 16.54 14.27
CA SER A 174 19.07 16.40 14.49
C SER A 174 19.48 17.18 15.74
N GLU A 175 20.29 16.57 16.58
CA GLU A 175 20.92 17.22 17.73
C GLU A 175 22.09 18.12 17.34
#